data_7f837acaacdb2e424d49672bd5ec5c92
#
_entry.id   7f837acaacdb2e424d49672bd5ec5c92
#
_cell.length_a   1.000
_cell.length_b   1.000
_cell.length_c   1.000
_cell.angle_alpha   90.00
_cell.angle_beta   90.00
_cell.angle_gamma   90.00
#
_symmetry.space_group_name_H-M   'P 1'
#
loop_
_entity.id
_entity.type
_entity.pdbx_description
1 polymer ?
#
loop_
_entity_poly.entity_id
_entity_poly.type
_entity_poly.pdbx_seq_one_letter_code
_entity_poly.pdbx_strand_id
1 'polypeptide(L)'
;MTSDERELRAWHRRLCPVTDWLTISGDLQNDEEGALTQIREWQSAGITDVVDLRQEWSDEDVIYHHAPAIHYHYLGTHDNGGAQSDAWFDAGIAVLHEARAAGDPRLLVHCHMGINRGPSMAYAMLLEDGWDVVEALEVLRQARPIAAIAYARDALRAHYRRHGLDPAGFAADLERQRAWFSDNHIDVAKVIRLIRQPASA
;
A
#
# COMPACT_ATOMS: atom_id res chain seq x y z
N MET A 1 12.25 16.84 18.88
CA MET A 1 12.08 15.63 18.04
C MET A 1 13.38 14.87 17.99
N THR A 2 13.38 13.60 18.39
CA THR A 2 14.54 12.72 18.35
C THR A 2 14.94 12.35 16.91
N SER A 3 16.12 11.71 16.72
CA SER A 3 16.54 11.18 15.41
C SER A 3 15.51 10.19 14.85
N ASP A 4 15.10 9.24 15.69
CA ASP A 4 14.12 8.18 15.34
C ASP A 4 12.76 8.75 14.96
N GLU A 5 12.32 9.81 15.62
CA GLU A 5 11.05 10.48 15.29
C GLU A 5 11.11 11.19 13.94
N ARG A 6 12.26 11.81 13.59
CA ARG A 6 12.46 12.40 12.25
C ARG A 6 12.48 11.32 11.17
N GLU A 7 13.12 10.21 11.44
CA GLU A 7 13.16 9.07 10.52
C GLU A 7 11.77 8.51 10.27
N LEU A 8 10.97 8.24 11.32
CA LEU A 8 9.60 7.74 11.18
C LEU A 8 8.72 8.69 10.35
N ARG A 9 8.90 10.00 10.52
CA ARG A 9 8.17 11.01 9.74
C ARG A 9 8.59 11.01 8.27
N ALA A 10 9.88 10.80 7.98
CA ALA A 10 10.41 10.79 6.61
C ALA A 10 9.82 9.66 5.75
N TRP A 11 9.23 8.62 6.39
CA TRP A 11 8.54 7.54 5.67
C TRP A 11 7.21 7.95 5.05
N HIS A 12 6.57 9.06 5.47
CA HIS A 12 5.21 9.40 5.06
C HIS A 12 5.01 9.33 3.53
N ARG A 13 5.78 10.09 2.77
CA ARG A 13 5.65 10.22 1.30
C ARG A 13 6.78 9.55 0.52
N ARG A 14 7.62 8.81 1.22
CA ARG A 14 8.74 8.12 0.59
C ARG A 14 8.24 7.03 -0.34
N LEU A 15 8.77 6.98 -1.55
CA LEU A 15 8.63 5.82 -2.43
C LEU A 15 9.37 4.64 -1.83
N CYS A 16 8.68 3.52 -1.68
CA CYS A 16 9.21 2.30 -1.08
C CYS A 16 9.03 1.15 -2.08
N PRO A 17 10.01 0.87 -2.95
CA PRO A 17 9.98 -0.31 -3.80
C PRO A 17 9.92 -1.58 -2.94
N VAL A 18 8.95 -2.45 -3.23
CA VAL A 18 8.74 -3.74 -2.56
C VAL A 18 9.30 -4.87 -3.43
N THR A 19 8.99 -4.80 -4.72
CA THR A 19 9.53 -5.67 -5.78
C THR A 19 9.93 -4.80 -6.97
N ASP A 20 10.34 -5.41 -8.07
CA ASP A 20 10.63 -4.72 -9.34
C ASP A 20 9.37 -4.11 -9.99
N TRP A 21 8.18 -4.64 -9.67
CA TRP A 21 6.89 -4.20 -10.23
C TRP A 21 5.97 -3.50 -9.21
N LEU A 22 6.24 -3.58 -7.90
CA LEU A 22 5.36 -3.07 -6.84
C LEU A 22 6.08 -2.06 -5.95
N THR A 23 5.51 -0.88 -5.83
CA THR A 23 5.97 0.21 -4.94
C THR A 23 4.83 0.66 -4.04
N ILE A 24 5.11 1.06 -2.81
CA ILE A 24 4.15 1.64 -1.87
C ILE A 24 4.60 3.02 -1.39
N SER A 25 3.63 3.91 -1.11
CA SER A 25 3.89 5.28 -0.61
C SER A 25 2.73 5.80 0.24
N GLY A 26 2.88 7.00 0.81
CA GLY A 26 1.77 7.86 1.22
C GLY A 26 1.25 8.72 0.07
N ASP A 27 0.41 9.69 0.39
CA ASP A 27 -0.21 10.60 -0.57
C ASP A 27 0.77 11.61 -1.22
N LEU A 28 0.26 12.35 -2.19
CA LEU A 28 0.95 13.55 -2.70
C LEU A 28 0.99 14.65 -1.64
N GLN A 29 1.95 15.56 -1.75
CA GLN A 29 1.98 16.77 -0.96
C GLN A 29 0.78 17.66 -1.31
N ASN A 30 0.31 18.42 -0.29
CA ASN A 30 -0.87 19.25 -0.48
C ASN A 30 -0.56 20.57 -1.24
N ASP A 31 0.71 20.95 -1.32
CA ASP A 31 1.15 22.08 -2.12
C ASP A 31 1.56 21.62 -3.52
N GLU A 32 1.33 22.48 -4.50
CA GLU A 32 1.51 22.18 -5.92
C GLU A 32 2.97 21.83 -6.24
N GLU A 33 3.95 22.56 -5.71
CA GLU A 33 5.37 22.34 -5.98
C GLU A 33 5.83 20.97 -5.46
N GLY A 34 5.40 20.63 -4.25
CA GLY A 34 5.69 19.32 -3.64
C GLY A 34 5.04 18.17 -4.40
N ALA A 35 3.76 18.32 -4.77
CA ALA A 35 3.05 17.32 -5.55
C ALA A 35 3.74 17.08 -6.91
N LEU A 36 4.08 18.14 -7.63
CA LEU A 36 4.79 18.04 -8.92
C LEU A 36 6.18 17.41 -8.77
N THR A 37 6.86 17.66 -7.66
CA THR A 37 8.15 17.03 -7.37
C THR A 37 7.99 15.53 -7.16
N GLN A 38 7.00 15.08 -6.38
CA GLN A 38 6.71 13.66 -6.19
C GLN A 38 6.27 12.98 -7.50
N ILE A 39 5.45 13.63 -8.32
CA ILE A 39 5.04 13.08 -9.63
C ILE A 39 6.27 12.86 -10.53
N ARG A 40 7.23 13.79 -10.54
CA ARG A 40 8.50 13.60 -11.27
C ARG A 40 9.33 12.43 -10.71
N GLU A 41 9.32 12.21 -9.40
CA GLU A 41 9.95 11.04 -8.78
C GLU A 41 9.27 9.74 -9.24
N TRP A 42 7.93 9.70 -9.29
CA TRP A 42 7.18 8.54 -9.78
C TRP A 42 7.50 8.23 -11.24
N GLN A 43 7.52 9.27 -12.10
CA GLN A 43 7.90 9.12 -13.51
C GLN A 43 9.35 8.63 -13.65
N SER A 44 10.27 9.16 -12.84
CA SER A 44 11.69 8.76 -12.86
C SER A 44 11.90 7.33 -12.34
N ALA A 45 11.03 6.86 -11.44
CA ALA A 45 11.00 5.48 -10.99
C ALA A 45 10.33 4.53 -12.00
N GLY A 46 9.80 5.07 -13.11
CA GLY A 46 9.13 4.31 -14.15
C GLY A 46 7.73 3.82 -13.78
N ILE A 47 7.07 4.46 -12.82
CA ILE A 47 5.68 4.10 -12.44
C ILE A 47 4.77 4.23 -13.66
N THR A 48 4.04 3.16 -13.96
CA THR A 48 3.07 3.09 -15.08
C THR A 48 1.64 3.21 -14.60
N ASP A 49 1.36 2.73 -13.39
CA ASP A 49 0.02 2.64 -12.81
C ASP A 49 0.04 3.11 -11.35
N VAL A 50 -0.92 3.94 -10.99
CA VAL A 50 -1.13 4.41 -9.62
C VAL A 50 -2.48 3.92 -9.11
N VAL A 51 -2.48 3.21 -7.98
CA VAL A 51 -3.67 2.74 -7.29
C VAL A 51 -3.88 3.58 -6.04
N ASP A 52 -4.84 4.49 -6.08
CA ASP A 52 -5.20 5.37 -4.97
C ASP A 52 -6.34 4.76 -4.15
N LEU A 53 -6.06 4.48 -2.89
CA LEU A 53 -6.97 3.81 -1.95
C LEU A 53 -7.61 4.77 -0.94
N ARG A 54 -7.41 6.06 -1.12
CA ARG A 54 -8.00 7.08 -0.24
C ARG A 54 -9.47 7.30 -0.58
N GLN A 55 -10.30 7.43 0.44
CA GLN A 55 -11.65 7.93 0.28
C GLN A 55 -11.73 9.45 0.50
N GLU A 56 -10.73 10.03 1.12
CA GLU A 56 -10.70 11.41 1.55
C GLU A 56 -10.70 12.38 0.36
N TRP A 57 -9.95 12.08 -0.68
CA TRP A 57 -9.88 12.80 -1.97
C TRP A 57 -9.15 11.97 -3.02
N SER A 58 -9.26 12.37 -4.28
CA SER A 58 -8.58 11.76 -5.43
C SER A 58 -7.52 12.73 -5.98
N ASP A 59 -6.41 12.19 -6.49
CA ASP A 59 -5.39 12.95 -7.21
C ASP A 59 -5.57 12.83 -8.75
N GLU A 60 -6.70 12.31 -9.21
CA GLU A 60 -6.95 12.01 -10.63
C GLU A 60 -6.68 13.20 -11.56
N ASP A 61 -7.23 14.37 -11.23
CA ASP A 61 -7.05 15.58 -12.04
C ASP A 61 -5.59 15.99 -12.12
N VAL A 62 -4.86 15.92 -11.01
CA VAL A 62 -3.43 16.27 -10.92
C VAL A 62 -2.59 15.31 -11.75
N ILE A 63 -2.83 13.99 -11.61
CA ILE A 63 -2.10 12.97 -12.38
C ILE A 63 -2.43 13.08 -13.86
N TYR A 64 -3.70 13.20 -14.22
CA TYR A 64 -4.12 13.36 -15.61
C TYR A 64 -3.45 14.56 -16.29
N HIS A 65 -3.31 15.67 -15.56
CA HIS A 65 -2.74 16.92 -16.11
C HIS A 65 -1.22 16.88 -16.23
N HIS A 66 -0.52 16.32 -15.23
CA HIS A 66 0.94 16.40 -15.11
C HIS A 66 1.70 15.11 -15.47
N ALA A 67 1.01 13.99 -15.52
CA ALA A 67 1.58 12.69 -15.84
C ALA A 67 0.60 11.82 -16.64
N PRO A 68 0.10 12.28 -17.81
CA PRO A 68 -0.94 11.60 -18.59
C PRO A 68 -0.54 10.21 -19.11
N ALA A 69 0.72 9.83 -19.00
CA ALA A 69 1.20 8.50 -19.31
C ALA A 69 1.05 7.50 -18.15
N ILE A 70 0.70 7.97 -16.95
CA ILE A 70 0.41 7.13 -15.79
C ILE A 70 -1.08 6.81 -15.78
N HIS A 71 -1.41 5.53 -15.75
CA HIS A 71 -2.79 5.08 -15.56
C HIS A 71 -3.18 5.23 -14.09
N TYR A 72 -4.25 5.97 -13.83
CA TYR A 72 -4.72 6.23 -12.47
C TYR A 72 -5.97 5.43 -12.16
N HIS A 73 -5.92 4.65 -11.07
CA HIS A 73 -6.99 3.77 -10.63
C HIS A 73 -7.45 4.20 -9.23
N TYR A 74 -8.67 4.76 -9.15
CA TYR A 74 -9.25 5.18 -7.88
C TYR A 74 -10.07 4.05 -7.26
N LEU A 75 -9.58 3.50 -6.15
CA LEU A 75 -10.21 2.44 -5.37
C LEU A 75 -10.39 2.85 -3.91
N GLY A 76 -10.89 4.06 -3.70
CA GLY A 76 -11.05 4.67 -2.39
C GLY A 76 -11.89 3.85 -1.41
N THR A 77 -11.40 3.66 -0.19
CA THR A 77 -12.12 2.99 0.90
C THR A 77 -11.86 3.66 2.23
N HIS A 78 -12.80 3.49 3.17
CA HIS A 78 -12.64 3.97 4.55
C HIS A 78 -11.53 3.20 5.29
N ASP A 79 -10.75 3.94 6.10
CA ASP A 79 -9.76 3.38 7.02
C ASP A 79 -10.25 3.53 8.47
N ASN A 80 -11.33 2.81 8.81
CA ASN A 80 -12.04 2.93 10.08
C ASN A 80 -11.74 1.77 11.07
N GLY A 81 -10.79 0.88 10.73
CA GLY A 81 -10.44 -0.27 11.55
C GLY A 81 -11.43 -1.44 11.49
N GLY A 82 -12.51 -1.32 10.72
CA GLY A 82 -13.42 -2.42 10.41
C GLY A 82 -12.84 -3.38 9.35
N ALA A 83 -13.57 -4.46 9.04
CA ALA A 83 -13.18 -5.39 7.99
C ALA A 83 -13.31 -4.76 6.60
N GLN A 84 -12.37 -5.08 5.72
CA GLN A 84 -12.46 -4.72 4.30
C GLN A 84 -13.21 -5.81 3.50
N SER A 85 -13.92 -5.37 2.46
CA SER A 85 -14.68 -6.29 1.61
C SER A 85 -13.77 -7.07 0.65
N ASP A 86 -14.17 -8.29 0.32
CA ASP A 86 -13.50 -9.08 -0.72
C ASP A 86 -13.51 -8.35 -2.07
N ALA A 87 -14.63 -7.68 -2.39
CA ALA A 87 -14.78 -6.92 -3.64
C ALA A 87 -13.76 -5.79 -3.80
N TRP A 88 -13.34 -5.17 -2.70
CA TRP A 88 -12.30 -4.14 -2.75
C TRP A 88 -10.93 -4.72 -3.11
N PHE A 89 -10.58 -5.87 -2.53
CA PHE A 89 -9.36 -6.58 -2.92
C PHE A 89 -9.44 -7.11 -4.35
N ASP A 90 -10.60 -7.66 -4.75
CA ASP A 90 -10.81 -8.14 -6.13
C ASP A 90 -10.61 -7.02 -7.16
N ALA A 91 -11.07 -5.81 -6.86
CA ALA A 91 -10.85 -4.64 -7.72
C ALA A 91 -9.37 -4.29 -7.86
N GLY A 92 -8.60 -4.31 -6.77
CA GLY A 92 -7.15 -4.09 -6.82
C GLY A 92 -6.40 -5.19 -7.60
N ILE A 93 -6.83 -6.44 -7.47
CA ILE A 93 -6.26 -7.56 -8.23
C ILE A 93 -6.61 -7.45 -9.72
N ALA A 94 -7.80 -6.97 -10.07
CA ALA A 94 -8.17 -6.70 -11.45
C ALA A 94 -7.22 -5.67 -12.09
N VAL A 95 -6.90 -4.57 -11.38
CA VAL A 95 -5.90 -3.59 -11.83
C VAL A 95 -4.54 -4.23 -12.08
N LEU A 96 -4.06 -5.09 -11.16
CA LEU A 96 -2.80 -5.81 -11.36
C LEU A 96 -2.80 -6.66 -12.63
N HIS A 97 -3.89 -7.40 -12.88
CA HIS A 97 -4.02 -8.23 -14.07
C HIS A 97 -4.12 -7.40 -15.35
N GLU A 98 -4.88 -6.31 -15.35
CA GLU A 98 -5.00 -5.38 -16.48
C GLU A 98 -3.64 -4.74 -16.82
N ALA A 99 -2.92 -4.24 -15.82
CA ALA A 99 -1.60 -3.66 -16.00
C ALA A 99 -0.59 -4.68 -16.59
N ARG A 100 -0.60 -5.93 -16.09
CA ARG A 100 0.23 -7.01 -16.63
C ARG A 100 -0.14 -7.40 -18.07
N ALA A 101 -1.41 -7.38 -18.40
CA ALA A 101 -1.87 -7.65 -19.77
C ALA A 101 -1.46 -6.54 -20.75
N ALA A 102 -1.29 -5.31 -20.27
CA ALA A 102 -0.82 -4.16 -21.07
C ALA A 102 0.69 -4.15 -21.30
N GLY A 103 1.48 -4.83 -20.46
CA GLY A 103 2.94 -4.87 -20.60
C GLY A 103 3.69 -5.26 -19.33
N ASP A 104 4.79 -4.55 -19.06
CA ASP A 104 5.64 -4.72 -17.88
C ASP A 104 5.32 -3.61 -16.85
N PRO A 105 4.37 -3.84 -15.93
CA PRO A 105 3.84 -2.80 -15.07
C PRO A 105 4.80 -2.44 -13.94
N ARG A 106 4.76 -1.17 -13.53
CA ARG A 106 5.33 -0.69 -12.28
C ARG A 106 4.24 0.03 -11.49
N LEU A 107 3.58 -0.72 -10.60
CA LEU A 107 2.48 -0.21 -9.80
C LEU A 107 2.97 0.58 -8.59
N LEU A 108 2.38 1.74 -8.36
CA LEU A 108 2.44 2.46 -7.10
C LEU A 108 1.09 2.31 -6.38
N VAL A 109 1.08 1.65 -5.24
CA VAL A 109 -0.11 1.53 -4.39
C VAL A 109 0.02 2.47 -3.21
N HIS A 110 -0.87 3.43 -3.07
CA HIS A 110 -0.80 4.39 -1.99
C HIS A 110 -2.13 4.62 -1.28
N CYS A 111 -2.04 5.20 -0.10
CA CYS A 111 -3.17 5.75 0.65
C CYS A 111 -2.72 7.04 1.34
N HIS A 112 -3.48 7.58 2.29
CA HIS A 112 -3.12 8.85 2.92
C HIS A 112 -1.71 8.82 3.56
N MET A 113 -1.45 7.90 4.48
CA MET A 113 -0.14 7.84 5.18
C MET A 113 0.77 6.69 4.75
N GLY A 114 0.29 5.82 3.85
CA GLY A 114 1.02 4.63 3.46
C GLY A 114 1.25 3.63 4.62
N ILE A 115 0.37 3.65 5.64
CA ILE A 115 0.50 2.80 6.83
C ILE A 115 -0.34 1.54 6.71
N ASN A 116 -1.58 1.64 6.22
CA ASN A 116 -2.55 0.54 6.28
C ASN A 116 -3.13 0.14 4.92
N ARG A 117 -4.04 0.94 4.34
CA ARG A 117 -4.76 0.59 3.08
C ARG A 117 -3.80 0.22 1.95
N GLY A 118 -2.80 1.06 1.67
CA GLY A 118 -1.77 0.80 0.65
C GLY A 118 -1.02 -0.51 0.89
N PRO A 119 -0.36 -0.68 2.04
CA PRO A 119 0.32 -1.93 2.37
C PRO A 119 -0.59 -3.17 2.41
N SER A 120 -1.87 -3.04 2.78
CA SER A 120 -2.82 -4.17 2.80
C SER A 120 -3.23 -4.59 1.38
N MET A 121 -3.42 -3.65 0.46
CA MET A 121 -3.65 -3.97 -0.95
C MET A 121 -2.39 -4.55 -1.59
N ALA A 122 -1.22 -3.98 -1.31
CA ALA A 122 0.06 -4.52 -1.78
C ALA A 122 0.28 -5.97 -1.29
N TYR A 123 -0.10 -6.27 -0.05
CA TYR A 123 -0.08 -7.63 0.48
C TYR A 123 -0.99 -8.58 -0.32
N ALA A 124 -2.21 -8.16 -0.65
CA ALA A 124 -3.12 -8.95 -1.48
C ALA A 124 -2.54 -9.21 -2.88
N MET A 125 -1.88 -8.21 -3.48
CA MET A 125 -1.22 -8.33 -4.78
C MET A 125 -0.02 -9.28 -4.74
N LEU A 126 0.75 -9.32 -3.64
CA LEU A 126 1.84 -10.28 -3.46
C LEU A 126 1.32 -11.71 -3.30
N LEU A 127 0.23 -11.91 -2.54
CA LEU A 127 -0.43 -13.23 -2.45
C LEU A 127 -0.92 -13.71 -3.83
N GLU A 128 -1.49 -12.81 -4.63
CA GLU A 128 -1.92 -13.12 -6.01
C GLU A 128 -0.74 -13.50 -6.91
N ASP A 129 0.42 -12.89 -6.68
CA ASP A 129 1.68 -13.18 -7.38
C ASP A 129 2.36 -14.48 -6.91
N GLY A 130 1.74 -15.18 -5.95
CA GLY A 130 2.22 -16.48 -5.45
C GLY A 130 3.22 -16.42 -4.30
N TRP A 131 3.39 -15.25 -3.66
CA TRP A 131 4.24 -15.13 -2.48
C TRP A 131 3.67 -15.90 -1.28
N ASP A 132 4.57 -16.44 -0.48
CA ASP A 132 4.19 -17.02 0.82
C ASP A 132 3.61 -15.95 1.74
N VAL A 133 2.66 -16.35 2.58
CA VAL A 133 1.90 -15.47 3.48
C VAL A 133 2.79 -14.65 4.41
N VAL A 134 3.86 -15.25 4.93
CA VAL A 134 4.79 -14.57 5.84
C VAL A 134 5.84 -13.78 5.07
N GLU A 135 6.40 -14.33 4.00
CA GLU A 135 7.39 -13.65 3.17
C GLU A 135 6.84 -12.34 2.58
N ALA A 136 5.56 -12.32 2.16
CA ALA A 136 4.89 -11.13 1.70
C ALA A 136 4.77 -10.04 2.78
N LEU A 137 4.55 -10.40 4.04
CA LEU A 137 4.57 -9.46 5.17
C LEU A 137 5.98 -8.92 5.45
N GLU A 138 6.97 -9.79 5.38
CA GLU A 138 8.37 -9.44 5.64
C GLU A 138 8.89 -8.44 4.61
N VAL A 139 8.72 -8.70 3.32
CA VAL A 139 9.20 -7.80 2.26
C VAL A 139 8.52 -6.44 2.34
N LEU A 140 7.21 -6.38 2.63
CA LEU A 140 6.49 -5.12 2.82
C LEU A 140 7.02 -4.33 4.02
N ARG A 141 7.24 -5.00 5.16
CA ARG A 141 7.75 -4.37 6.37
C ARG A 141 9.21 -3.95 6.23
N GLN A 142 10.02 -4.69 5.50
CA GLN A 142 11.40 -4.33 5.17
C GLN A 142 11.45 -3.11 4.26
N ALA A 143 10.63 -3.07 3.22
CA ALA A 143 10.55 -1.93 2.31
C ALA A 143 9.98 -0.68 3.00
N ARG A 144 9.02 -0.86 3.90
CA ARG A 144 8.33 0.23 4.60
C ARG A 144 8.10 -0.10 6.08
N PRO A 145 9.02 0.25 6.98
CA PRO A 145 8.96 -0.11 8.41
C PRO A 145 7.72 0.37 9.15
N ILE A 146 7.02 1.39 8.63
CA ILE A 146 5.78 1.93 9.21
C ILE A 146 4.50 1.21 8.72
N ALA A 147 4.62 0.19 7.87
CA ALA A 147 3.46 -0.53 7.33
C ALA A 147 2.77 -1.39 8.42
N ALA A 148 1.54 -1.05 8.78
CA ALA A 148 0.74 -1.81 9.74
C ALA A 148 0.08 -3.04 9.12
N ILE A 149 -0.35 -2.94 7.85
CA ILE A 149 -1.01 -4.01 7.08
C ILE A 149 -2.23 -4.58 7.85
N ALA A 150 -3.04 -3.69 8.46
CA ALA A 150 -4.08 -4.11 9.40
C ALA A 150 -5.22 -4.93 8.74
N TYR A 151 -5.39 -4.84 7.41
CA TYR A 151 -6.36 -5.64 6.67
C TYR A 151 -5.75 -6.93 6.07
N ALA A 152 -4.57 -7.37 6.53
CA ALA A 152 -3.91 -8.58 6.04
C ALA A 152 -4.77 -9.84 6.14
N ARG A 153 -5.54 -9.99 7.24
CA ARG A 153 -6.50 -11.09 7.40
C ARG A 153 -7.59 -11.07 6.32
N ASP A 154 -8.10 -9.90 6.01
CA ASP A 154 -9.15 -9.75 4.99
C ASP A 154 -8.61 -10.01 3.60
N ALA A 155 -7.38 -9.55 3.31
CA ALA A 155 -6.66 -9.87 2.07
C ALA A 155 -6.44 -11.37 1.90
N LEU A 156 -5.99 -12.06 2.95
CA LEU A 156 -5.81 -13.51 2.94
C LEU A 156 -7.14 -14.25 2.70
N ARG A 157 -8.23 -13.82 3.36
CA ARG A 157 -9.58 -14.37 3.15
C ARG A 157 -10.03 -14.18 1.68
N ALA A 158 -9.86 -12.98 1.13
CA ALA A 158 -10.22 -12.68 -0.26
C ALA A 158 -9.42 -13.53 -1.24
N HIS A 159 -8.12 -13.74 -1.01
CA HIS A 159 -7.25 -14.62 -1.79
C HIS A 159 -7.75 -16.07 -1.79
N TYR A 160 -8.00 -16.64 -0.61
CA TYR A 160 -8.50 -18.02 -0.47
C TYR A 160 -9.84 -18.21 -1.17
N ARG A 161 -10.76 -17.25 -1.02
CA ARG A 161 -12.06 -17.28 -1.68
C ARG A 161 -11.91 -17.22 -3.22
N ARG A 162 -11.08 -16.32 -3.73
CA ARG A 162 -10.88 -16.12 -5.18
C ARG A 162 -10.36 -17.38 -5.85
N HIS A 163 -9.45 -18.07 -5.20
CA HIS A 163 -8.84 -19.30 -5.74
C HIS A 163 -9.54 -20.59 -5.32
N GLY A 164 -10.62 -20.53 -4.55
CA GLY A 164 -11.33 -21.72 -4.07
C GLY A 164 -10.47 -22.65 -3.22
N LEU A 165 -9.54 -22.08 -2.43
CA LEU A 165 -8.57 -22.85 -1.63
C LEU A 165 -9.22 -23.45 -0.38
N ASP A 166 -8.59 -24.51 0.16
CA ASP A 166 -9.08 -25.26 1.29
C ASP A 166 -9.16 -24.43 2.59
N PRO A 167 -10.29 -24.48 3.32
CA PRO A 167 -10.43 -23.80 4.60
C PRO A 167 -9.40 -24.20 5.68
N ALA A 168 -8.90 -25.43 5.65
CA ALA A 168 -7.85 -25.86 6.60
C ALA A 168 -6.52 -25.15 6.31
N GLY A 169 -6.18 -24.94 5.03
CA GLY A 169 -5.04 -24.14 4.60
C GLY A 169 -5.20 -22.69 5.07
N PHE A 170 -6.39 -22.10 4.91
CA PHE A 170 -6.65 -20.75 5.42
C PHE A 170 -6.41 -20.63 6.93
N ALA A 171 -6.87 -21.60 7.73
CA ALA A 171 -6.67 -21.59 9.18
C ALA A 171 -5.19 -21.66 9.56
N ALA A 172 -4.41 -22.50 8.85
CA ALA A 172 -2.97 -22.64 9.07
C ALA A 172 -2.22 -21.33 8.72
N ASP A 173 -2.51 -20.75 7.56
CA ASP A 173 -1.87 -19.49 7.12
C ASP A 173 -2.29 -18.29 7.99
N LEU A 174 -3.53 -18.25 8.43
CA LEU A 174 -3.98 -17.23 9.39
C LEU A 174 -3.24 -17.31 10.72
N GLU A 175 -2.90 -18.51 11.19
CA GLU A 175 -2.12 -18.69 12.43
C GLU A 175 -0.67 -18.23 12.22
N ARG A 176 -0.04 -18.56 11.10
CA ARG A 176 1.29 -18.04 10.71
C ARG A 176 1.31 -16.51 10.64
N GLN A 177 0.28 -15.93 10.02
CA GLN A 177 0.12 -14.48 9.93
C GLN A 177 0.01 -13.83 11.32
N ARG A 178 -0.80 -14.41 12.23
CA ARG A 178 -0.96 -13.94 13.61
C ARG A 178 0.34 -14.02 14.41
N ALA A 179 1.07 -15.12 14.29
CA ALA A 179 2.36 -15.27 14.93
C ALA A 179 3.34 -14.19 14.47
N TRP A 180 3.41 -13.96 13.15
CA TRP A 180 4.25 -12.89 12.61
C TRP A 180 3.89 -11.50 13.17
N PHE A 181 2.60 -11.13 13.23
CA PHE A 181 2.18 -9.84 13.80
C PHE A 181 2.47 -9.72 15.30
N SER A 182 2.41 -10.82 16.05
CA SER A 182 2.80 -10.84 17.47
C SER A 182 4.27 -10.48 17.66
N ASP A 183 5.14 -11.01 16.81
CA ASP A 183 6.58 -10.80 16.89
C ASP A 183 7.03 -9.47 16.25
N ASN A 184 6.22 -8.91 15.37
CA ASN A 184 6.52 -7.71 14.56
C ASN A 184 5.57 -6.54 14.86
N HIS A 185 5.26 -6.30 16.12
CA HIS A 185 4.37 -5.24 16.55
C HIS A 185 4.93 -3.84 16.21
N ILE A 186 4.06 -2.93 15.75
CA ILE A 186 4.37 -1.49 15.60
C ILE A 186 3.38 -0.63 16.39
N ASP A 187 3.85 0.47 16.96
CA ASP A 187 2.99 1.48 17.59
C ASP A 187 2.45 2.44 16.50
N VAL A 188 1.36 2.00 15.86
CA VAL A 188 0.69 2.76 14.79
C VAL A 188 0.25 4.14 15.28
N ALA A 189 -0.22 4.24 16.52
CA ALA A 189 -0.67 5.52 17.10
C ALA A 189 0.49 6.50 17.23
N LYS A 190 1.67 6.02 17.61
CA LYS A 190 2.89 6.85 17.65
C LYS A 190 3.27 7.32 16.25
N VAL A 191 3.28 6.42 15.26
CA VAL A 191 3.61 6.76 13.86
C VAL A 191 2.65 7.83 13.32
N ILE A 192 1.34 7.65 13.48
CA ILE A 192 0.34 8.63 13.04
C ILE A 192 0.55 10.00 13.69
N ARG A 193 0.80 10.03 15.00
CA ARG A 193 1.07 11.30 15.71
C ARG A 193 2.27 12.03 15.15
N LEU A 194 3.36 11.31 14.87
CA LEU A 194 4.59 11.91 14.34
C LEU A 194 4.41 12.46 12.93
N ILE A 195 3.68 11.74 12.07
CA ILE A 195 3.39 12.21 10.71
C ILE A 195 2.51 13.47 10.74
N ARG A 196 1.54 13.55 11.66
CA ARG A 196 0.62 14.70 11.79
C ARG A 196 1.21 15.92 12.45
N GLN A 197 2.35 15.82 13.15
CA GLN A 197 2.99 16.97 13.75
C GLN A 197 3.44 17.96 12.66
N PRO A 198 3.16 19.27 12.81
CA PRO A 198 3.69 20.27 11.89
C PRO A 198 5.23 20.21 11.88
N ALA A 199 5.85 20.53 10.74
CA ALA A 199 7.29 20.72 10.71
C ALA A 199 7.63 21.82 11.70
N SER A 200 8.43 21.50 12.72
CA SER A 200 8.97 22.55 13.61
C SER A 200 9.77 23.51 12.75
N ALA A 201 9.32 24.76 12.71
CA ALA A 201 10.01 25.85 12.03
C ALA A 201 11.41 26.04 12.60
#